data_998d285535fbabcd8a414320471efc07
#
_entry.id   998d285535fbabcd8a414320471efc07
#
_cell.length_a   1.000
_cell.length_b   1.000
_cell.length_c   1.000
_cell.angle_alpha   90.00
_cell.angle_beta   90.00
_cell.angle_gamma   90.00
#
_symmetry.space_group_name_H-M   'P 1'
#
loop_
_entity.id
_entity.type
_entity.pdbx_description
1 polymer ?
#
loop_
_entity_poly.entity_id
_entity_poly.type
_entity_poly.pdbx_seq_one_letter_code
_entity_poly.pdbx_strand_id
1 'polypeptide(L)'
;MRNLINEQSTLLQALALLNSLPASAMTLFVTDSRGAVTGSLTDGDIRRALIAGKGLDSPAGDAACRSFRALRGDESDVELIRECRRAGIKLLPRLNADGTPAEIVDLSLTRSRLPLSAILMAGGKGERLRPMTLTTPKPLLTIEGKAIIDYNIEAL
;
A
#
# COMPACT_ATOMS: atom_id res chain seq x y z
N MET A 1 1.64 -1.27 -13.12
CA MET A 1 1.87 -1.51 -11.67
C MET A 1 3.20 -2.25 -11.51
N ARG A 2 4.10 -1.76 -10.63
CA ARG A 2 5.48 -2.30 -10.52
C ARG A 2 5.58 -3.61 -9.72
N ASN A 3 4.56 -3.98 -8.97
CA ASN A 3 4.56 -5.14 -8.06
C ASN A 3 3.81 -6.36 -8.63
N LEU A 4 3.64 -6.46 -9.94
CA LEU A 4 2.99 -7.60 -10.58
C LEU A 4 4.00 -8.44 -11.35
N ILE A 5 3.82 -9.77 -11.29
CA ILE A 5 4.59 -10.73 -12.05
C ILE A 5 3.68 -11.85 -12.57
N ASN A 6 3.92 -12.32 -13.80
CA ASN A 6 3.17 -13.45 -14.33
C ASN A 6 3.60 -14.77 -13.66
N GLU A 7 2.67 -15.68 -13.43
CA GLU A 7 2.94 -16.97 -12.77
C GLU A 7 3.95 -17.84 -13.53
N GLN A 8 4.07 -17.67 -14.86
CA GLN A 8 5.04 -18.38 -15.70
C GLN A 8 6.43 -17.73 -15.73
N SER A 9 6.58 -16.52 -15.16
CA SER A 9 7.90 -15.90 -15.03
C SER A 9 8.77 -16.72 -14.09
N THR A 10 10.09 -16.69 -14.27
CA THR A 10 11.01 -17.47 -13.44
C THR A 10 11.23 -16.85 -12.06
N LEU A 11 11.66 -17.65 -11.09
CA LEU A 11 12.08 -17.16 -9.76
C LEU A 11 13.25 -16.17 -9.87
N LEU A 12 14.14 -16.32 -10.86
CA LEU A 12 15.20 -15.36 -11.14
C LEU A 12 14.64 -14.00 -11.54
N GLN A 13 13.63 -13.97 -12.42
CA GLN A 13 12.96 -12.74 -12.82
C GLN A 13 12.22 -12.10 -11.64
N ALA A 14 11.60 -12.92 -10.77
CA ALA A 14 10.95 -12.43 -9.56
C ALA A 14 11.95 -11.77 -8.60
N LEU A 15 13.12 -12.37 -8.38
CA LEU A 15 14.19 -11.79 -7.56
C LEU A 15 14.70 -10.48 -8.15
N ALA A 16 14.93 -10.43 -9.47
CA ALA A 16 15.38 -9.21 -10.15
C ALA A 16 14.35 -8.08 -9.98
N LEU A 17 13.06 -8.41 -10.11
CA LEU A 17 11.98 -7.44 -9.93
C LEU A 17 11.90 -6.97 -8.47
N LEU A 18 11.94 -7.87 -7.48
CA LEU A 18 11.98 -7.53 -6.05
C LEU A 18 13.15 -6.59 -5.74
N ASN A 19 14.34 -6.88 -6.27
CA ASN A 19 15.54 -6.06 -6.03
C ASN A 19 15.43 -4.65 -6.65
N SER A 20 14.55 -4.44 -7.63
CA SER A 20 14.27 -3.13 -8.22
C SER A 20 13.27 -2.29 -7.44
N LEU A 21 12.58 -2.90 -6.47
CA LEU A 21 11.57 -2.25 -5.65
C LEU A 21 12.20 -1.57 -4.42
N PRO A 22 11.57 -0.50 -3.90
CA PRO A 22 12.00 0.08 -2.63
C PRO A 22 11.80 -0.91 -1.49
N ALA A 23 12.65 -0.85 -0.46
CA ALA A 23 12.64 -1.77 0.69
C ALA A 23 11.30 -1.82 1.46
N SER A 24 10.48 -0.77 1.35
CA SER A 24 9.13 -0.74 1.92
C SER A 24 8.12 -1.58 1.14
N ALA A 25 8.39 -1.92 -0.13
CA ALA A 25 7.43 -2.50 -1.08
C ALA A 25 7.88 -3.86 -1.66
N MET A 26 8.67 -4.65 -0.92
CA MET A 26 9.25 -5.93 -1.35
C MET A 26 8.24 -7.09 -1.33
N THR A 27 7.12 -6.91 -2.01
CA THR A 27 6.11 -7.96 -2.23
C THR A 27 5.64 -7.88 -3.67
N LEU A 28 5.62 -8.99 -4.37
CA LEU A 28 5.02 -9.15 -5.68
C LEU A 28 3.65 -9.83 -5.56
N PHE A 29 2.76 -9.52 -6.49
CA PHE A 29 1.51 -10.25 -6.68
C PHE A 29 1.59 -11.00 -7.99
N VAL A 30 1.35 -12.29 -7.91
CA VAL A 30 1.44 -13.21 -9.04
C VAL A 30 0.11 -13.22 -9.76
N THR A 31 0.16 -13.08 -11.09
CA THR A 31 -1.03 -13.07 -11.95
C THR A 31 -1.05 -14.25 -12.90
N ASP A 32 -2.24 -14.76 -13.20
CA ASP A 32 -2.45 -15.77 -14.23
C ASP A 32 -2.40 -15.16 -15.66
N SER A 33 -2.67 -15.98 -16.65
CA SER A 33 -2.71 -15.57 -18.06
C SER A 33 -3.82 -14.56 -18.41
N ARG A 34 -4.85 -14.44 -17.56
CA ARG A 34 -5.95 -13.47 -17.68
C ARG A 34 -5.67 -12.18 -16.92
N GLY A 35 -4.54 -12.12 -16.19
CA GLY A 35 -4.17 -10.98 -15.36
C GLY A 35 -4.81 -10.98 -13.96
N ALA A 36 -5.56 -12.02 -13.59
CA ALA A 36 -6.13 -12.14 -12.24
C ALA A 36 -5.03 -12.50 -11.24
N VAL A 37 -5.07 -11.89 -10.04
CA VAL A 37 -4.10 -12.16 -8.97
C VAL A 37 -4.38 -13.53 -8.35
N THR A 38 -3.40 -14.40 -8.38
CA THR A 38 -3.48 -15.78 -7.90
C THR A 38 -2.65 -16.03 -6.64
N GLY A 39 -1.77 -15.11 -6.25
CA GLY A 39 -0.95 -15.25 -5.07
C GLY A 39 -0.09 -14.03 -4.78
N SER A 40 0.58 -14.04 -3.63
CA SER A 40 1.66 -13.12 -3.29
C SER A 40 3.00 -13.83 -3.27
N LEU A 41 4.08 -13.11 -3.53
CA LEU A 41 5.44 -13.65 -3.58
C LEU A 41 6.42 -12.66 -2.94
N THR A 42 7.13 -13.12 -1.95
CA THR A 42 8.17 -12.35 -1.25
C THR A 42 9.53 -13.03 -1.40
N ASP A 43 10.61 -12.33 -1.04
CA ASP A 43 11.96 -12.92 -0.95
C ASP A 43 11.98 -14.18 -0.06
N GLY A 44 11.23 -14.15 1.04
CA GLY A 44 11.12 -15.32 1.94
C GLY A 44 10.44 -16.53 1.28
N ASP A 45 9.45 -16.31 0.41
CA ASP A 45 8.78 -17.39 -0.33
C ASP A 45 9.73 -18.02 -1.34
N ILE A 46 10.46 -17.18 -2.09
CA ILE A 46 11.47 -17.66 -3.05
C ILE A 46 12.56 -18.45 -2.34
N ARG A 47 13.08 -17.93 -1.22
CA ARG A 47 14.11 -18.63 -0.43
C ARG A 47 13.62 -19.99 0.05
N ARG A 48 12.38 -20.08 0.54
CA ARG A 48 11.78 -21.36 0.94
C ARG A 48 11.64 -22.33 -0.24
N ALA A 49 11.26 -21.85 -1.41
CA ALA A 49 11.16 -22.65 -2.63
C ALA A 49 12.54 -23.22 -3.06
N LEU A 50 13.59 -22.39 -2.99
CA LEU A 50 14.96 -22.82 -3.31
C LEU A 50 15.47 -23.87 -2.31
N ILE A 51 15.21 -23.70 -1.01
CA ILE A 51 15.55 -24.68 0.03
C ILE A 51 14.80 -26.02 -0.20
N ALA A 52 13.57 -25.94 -0.72
CA ALA A 52 12.77 -27.11 -1.09
C ALA A 52 13.22 -27.77 -2.42
N GLY A 53 14.34 -27.32 -3.01
CA GLY A 53 14.93 -27.90 -4.22
C GLY A 53 14.43 -27.34 -5.55
N LYS A 54 13.64 -26.26 -5.55
CA LYS A 54 13.27 -25.56 -6.80
C LYS A 54 14.47 -24.79 -7.35
N GLY A 55 14.63 -24.78 -8.68
CA GLY A 55 15.64 -23.99 -9.35
C GLY A 55 15.20 -22.55 -9.61
N LEU A 56 16.14 -21.68 -9.95
CA LEU A 56 15.87 -20.29 -10.32
C LEU A 56 15.02 -20.18 -11.59
N ASP A 57 15.01 -21.20 -12.44
CA ASP A 57 14.21 -21.30 -13.66
C ASP A 57 12.76 -21.76 -13.39
N SER A 58 12.45 -22.18 -12.16
CA SER A 58 11.09 -22.59 -11.79
C SER A 58 10.10 -21.42 -11.89
N PRO A 59 8.84 -21.68 -12.26
CA PRO A 59 7.81 -20.66 -12.36
C PRO A 59 7.55 -19.96 -11.01
N ALA A 60 7.35 -18.63 -11.03
CA ALA A 60 7.04 -17.83 -9.86
C ALA A 60 5.74 -18.30 -9.17
N GLY A 61 4.77 -18.77 -9.95
CA GLY A 61 3.52 -19.33 -9.46
C GLY A 61 3.69 -20.50 -8.51
N ASP A 62 4.79 -21.25 -8.67
CA ASP A 62 5.11 -22.42 -7.84
C ASP A 62 5.59 -22.08 -6.43
N ALA A 63 6.11 -20.88 -6.23
CA ALA A 63 6.55 -20.35 -4.94
C ALA A 63 5.55 -19.40 -4.31
N ALA A 64 4.49 -19.02 -5.04
CA ALA A 64 3.53 -18.04 -4.59
C ALA A 64 2.67 -18.54 -3.42
N CYS A 65 2.48 -17.69 -2.42
CA CYS A 65 1.54 -17.89 -1.33
C CYS A 65 0.11 -17.66 -1.85
N ARG A 66 -0.70 -18.72 -1.91
CA ARG A 66 -2.10 -18.66 -2.39
C ARG A 66 -3.05 -18.08 -1.36
N SER A 67 -2.68 -18.08 -0.07
CA SER A 67 -3.48 -17.50 1.01
C SER A 67 -3.17 -16.01 1.21
N PHE A 68 -3.08 -15.25 0.12
CA PHE A 68 -2.85 -13.82 0.17
C PHE A 68 -4.11 -13.04 0.55
N ARG A 69 -3.94 -11.83 1.05
CA ARG A 69 -5.03 -10.93 1.42
C ARG A 69 -5.19 -9.86 0.33
N ALA A 70 -6.45 -9.48 0.06
CA ALA A 70 -6.80 -8.49 -0.96
C ALA A 70 -7.98 -7.64 -0.53
N LEU A 71 -7.98 -6.36 -0.94
CA LEU A 71 -9.09 -5.44 -0.73
C LEU A 71 -10.13 -5.62 -1.85
N ARG A 72 -11.40 -5.50 -1.50
CA ARG A 72 -12.53 -5.65 -2.42
C ARG A 72 -13.29 -4.35 -2.67
N GLY A 73 -12.96 -3.28 -1.93
CA GLY A 73 -13.62 -1.98 -2.04
C GLY A 73 -14.94 -1.90 -1.27
N ASP A 74 -15.16 -2.78 -0.31
CA ASP A 74 -16.34 -2.82 0.54
C ASP A 74 -16.01 -2.53 2.02
N GLU A 75 -17.03 -2.55 2.89
CA GLU A 75 -16.88 -2.24 4.32
C GLU A 75 -15.97 -3.24 5.05
N SER A 76 -15.82 -4.48 4.55
CA SER A 76 -14.96 -5.50 5.13
C SER A 76 -13.46 -5.12 5.03
N ASP A 77 -13.09 -4.25 4.13
CA ASP A 77 -11.71 -3.77 3.94
C ASP A 77 -11.16 -3.06 5.18
N VAL A 78 -12.01 -2.43 5.99
CA VAL A 78 -11.58 -1.69 7.19
C VAL A 78 -10.96 -2.62 8.23
N GLU A 79 -11.64 -3.73 8.54
CA GLU A 79 -11.13 -4.69 9.52
C GLU A 79 -9.90 -5.43 8.96
N LEU A 80 -9.95 -5.81 7.68
CA LEU A 80 -8.83 -6.44 7.00
C LEU A 80 -7.56 -5.55 7.01
N ILE A 81 -7.69 -4.24 6.78
CA ILE A 81 -6.57 -3.29 6.86
C ILE A 81 -5.99 -3.25 8.26
N ARG A 82 -6.84 -3.23 9.31
CA ARG A 82 -6.40 -3.26 10.70
C ARG A 82 -5.61 -4.53 11.04
N GLU A 83 -6.13 -5.68 10.63
CA GLU A 83 -5.44 -6.96 10.80
C GLU A 83 -4.11 -7.01 10.07
N CYS A 84 -4.08 -6.57 8.80
CA CYS A 84 -2.87 -6.54 8.00
C CYS A 84 -1.80 -5.64 8.61
N ARG A 85 -2.17 -4.47 9.12
CA ARG A 85 -1.24 -3.58 9.82
C ARG A 85 -0.67 -4.23 11.08
N ARG A 86 -1.51 -4.91 11.90
CA ARG A 86 -1.04 -5.63 13.09
C ARG A 86 -0.08 -6.78 12.72
N ALA A 87 -0.32 -7.43 11.59
CA ALA A 87 0.52 -8.50 11.05
C ALA A 87 1.78 -8.00 10.31
N GLY A 88 1.99 -6.67 10.21
CA GLY A 88 3.14 -6.09 9.52
C GLY A 88 3.07 -6.19 7.99
N ILE A 89 1.90 -6.50 7.43
CA ILE A 89 1.67 -6.53 5.98
C ILE A 89 1.59 -5.09 5.48
N LYS A 90 2.44 -4.75 4.51
CA LYS A 90 2.56 -3.39 4.01
C LYS A 90 1.79 -3.16 2.71
N LEU A 91 1.72 -4.17 1.84
CA LEU A 91 1.09 -4.06 0.53
C LEU A 91 -0.12 -4.99 0.42
N LEU A 92 -1.21 -4.46 -0.12
CA LEU A 92 -2.41 -5.22 -0.47
C LEU A 92 -2.85 -4.88 -1.89
N PRO A 93 -3.23 -5.87 -2.73
CA PRO A 93 -3.88 -5.60 -3.99
C PRO A 93 -5.34 -5.25 -3.72
N ARG A 94 -5.87 -4.24 -4.37
CA ARG A 94 -7.30 -4.04 -4.52
C ARG A 94 -7.72 -4.72 -5.82
N LEU A 95 -8.68 -5.60 -5.74
CA LEU A 95 -9.11 -6.41 -6.87
C LEU A 95 -10.46 -5.92 -7.43
N ASN A 96 -10.57 -5.98 -8.74
CA ASN A 96 -11.84 -5.88 -9.44
C ASN A 96 -12.66 -7.15 -9.25
N ALA A 97 -13.94 -7.15 -9.68
CA ALA A 97 -14.82 -8.29 -9.58
C ALA A 97 -14.32 -9.54 -10.36
N ASP A 98 -13.51 -9.34 -11.39
CA ASP A 98 -12.88 -10.41 -12.19
C ASP A 98 -11.55 -10.91 -11.60
N GLY A 99 -11.14 -10.40 -10.45
CA GLY A 99 -9.88 -10.74 -9.78
C GLY A 99 -8.64 -10.03 -10.31
N THR A 100 -8.77 -9.17 -11.32
CA THR A 100 -7.65 -8.36 -11.80
C THR A 100 -7.31 -7.24 -10.81
N PRO A 101 -6.04 -6.82 -10.70
CA PRO A 101 -5.65 -5.78 -9.76
C PRO A 101 -6.07 -4.39 -10.28
N ALA A 102 -6.89 -3.67 -9.53
CA ALA A 102 -7.21 -2.26 -9.77
C ALA A 102 -6.07 -1.35 -9.31
N GLU A 103 -5.51 -1.62 -8.14
CA GLU A 103 -4.35 -0.89 -7.59
C GLU A 103 -3.58 -1.75 -6.57
N ILE A 104 -2.35 -1.34 -6.26
CA ILE A 104 -1.59 -1.88 -5.11
C ILE A 104 -1.55 -0.80 -4.04
N VAL A 105 -2.17 -1.09 -2.91
CA VAL A 105 -2.30 -0.18 -1.78
C VAL A 105 -1.13 -0.38 -0.82
N ASP A 106 -0.35 0.69 -0.58
CA ASP A 106 0.70 0.69 0.44
C ASP A 106 0.13 1.19 1.78
N LEU A 107 -0.04 0.26 2.72
CA LEU A 107 -0.59 0.55 4.04
C LEU A 107 0.35 1.39 4.92
N SER A 108 1.63 1.50 4.57
CA SER A 108 2.59 2.34 5.30
C SER A 108 2.43 3.83 4.94
N LEU A 109 1.97 4.11 3.72
CA LEU A 109 1.71 5.46 3.24
C LEU A 109 0.28 5.93 3.54
N THR A 110 -0.64 4.98 3.72
CA THR A 110 -2.07 5.28 3.93
C THR A 110 -2.37 5.26 5.42
N ARG A 111 -2.47 6.41 6.07
CA ARG A 111 -2.78 6.49 7.50
C ARG A 111 -4.23 6.14 7.81
N SER A 112 -5.16 6.43 6.89
CA SER A 112 -6.58 6.07 7.03
C SER A 112 -7.23 6.09 5.64
N ARG A 113 -7.95 5.02 5.28
CA ARG A 113 -8.88 4.98 4.14
C ARG A 113 -10.25 4.53 4.66
N LEU A 114 -10.71 5.20 5.70
CA LEU A 114 -12.10 5.06 6.09
C LEU A 114 -12.94 5.94 5.16
N PRO A 115 -14.10 5.47 4.68
CA PRO A 115 -15.04 6.30 3.93
C PRO A 115 -15.74 7.30 4.89
N LEU A 116 -14.93 8.11 5.56
CA LEU A 116 -15.39 9.10 6.52
C LEU A 116 -15.23 10.49 5.93
N SER A 117 -16.25 11.31 6.05
CA SER A 117 -16.14 12.74 5.83
C SER A 117 -15.53 13.38 7.08
N ALA A 118 -14.49 14.17 6.92
CA ALA A 118 -13.89 14.92 8.00
C ALA A 118 -14.32 16.39 7.95
N ILE A 119 -14.65 16.97 9.10
CA ILE A 119 -14.93 18.40 9.23
C ILE A 119 -13.74 19.03 9.96
N LEU A 120 -12.97 19.86 9.24
CA LEU A 120 -11.89 20.64 9.82
C LEU A 120 -12.44 21.98 10.32
N MET A 121 -12.47 22.16 11.64
CA MET A 121 -12.83 23.45 12.24
C MET A 121 -11.66 24.42 12.13
N ALA A 122 -11.74 25.33 11.18
CA ALA A 122 -10.69 26.32 10.87
C ALA A 122 -11.07 27.74 11.32
N GLY A 123 -12.05 27.88 12.23
CA GLY A 123 -12.54 29.15 12.74
C GLY A 123 -11.75 29.68 13.94
N GLY A 124 -11.88 30.98 14.20
CA GLY A 124 -11.32 31.66 15.36
C GLY A 124 -10.41 32.84 15.00
N LYS A 125 -10.46 33.91 15.82
CA LYS A 125 -9.73 35.17 15.58
C LYS A 125 -8.21 35.07 15.77
N GLY A 126 -7.70 33.94 16.28
CA GLY A 126 -6.26 33.72 16.48
C GLY A 126 -5.56 34.75 17.39
N GLU A 127 -6.26 35.32 18.37
CA GLU A 127 -5.80 36.47 19.15
C GLU A 127 -4.47 36.26 19.85
N ARG A 128 -4.20 35.00 20.27
CA ARG A 128 -2.94 34.62 20.94
C ARG A 128 -1.71 34.62 20.01
N LEU A 129 -1.94 34.66 18.70
CA LEU A 129 -0.89 34.65 17.69
C LEU A 129 -0.73 36.03 17.00
N ARG A 130 -1.31 37.08 17.56
CA ARG A 130 -1.09 38.45 17.09
C ARG A 130 0.37 38.85 17.29
N PRO A 131 1.00 39.56 16.34
CA PRO A 131 0.38 40.27 15.20
C PRO A 131 0.19 39.43 13.93
N MET A 132 0.68 38.18 13.85
CA MET A 132 0.64 37.34 12.65
C MET A 132 -0.77 37.07 12.13
N THR A 133 -1.75 37.00 13.03
CA THR A 133 -3.16 36.74 12.70
C THR A 133 -4.00 37.99 12.42
N LEU A 134 -3.37 39.16 12.31
CA LEU A 134 -4.08 40.39 11.92
C LEU A 134 -4.47 40.39 10.43
N THR A 135 -3.64 39.80 9.58
CA THR A 135 -3.82 39.78 8.14
C THR A 135 -4.03 38.37 7.59
N THR A 136 -3.54 37.34 8.29
CA THR A 136 -3.60 35.95 7.83
C THR A 136 -4.34 35.10 8.88
N PRO A 137 -5.43 34.40 8.50
CA PRO A 137 -6.11 33.47 9.40
C PRO A 137 -5.16 32.40 9.93
N LYS A 138 -5.32 32.02 11.23
CA LYS A 138 -4.45 31.03 11.88
C LYS A 138 -4.23 29.75 11.06
N PRO A 139 -5.25 29.12 10.42
CA PRO A 139 -5.05 27.91 9.63
C PRO A 139 -4.14 28.08 8.43
N LEU A 140 -4.05 29.32 7.92
CA LEU A 140 -3.23 29.65 6.74
C LEU A 140 -1.83 30.19 7.12
N LEU A 141 -1.53 30.34 8.41
CA LEU A 141 -0.15 30.61 8.83
C LEU A 141 0.75 29.43 8.43
N THR A 142 1.96 29.75 7.95
CA THR A 142 2.88 28.75 7.46
C THR A 142 3.92 28.37 8.50
N ILE A 143 4.23 27.06 8.57
CA ILE A 143 5.36 26.50 9.31
C ILE A 143 6.21 25.78 8.27
N GLU A 144 7.50 26.16 8.16
CA GLU A 144 8.41 25.61 7.15
C GLU A 144 7.88 25.69 5.71
N GLY A 145 7.19 26.80 5.38
CA GLY A 145 6.64 27.03 4.04
C GLY A 145 5.30 26.35 3.73
N LYS A 146 4.72 25.61 4.68
CA LYS A 146 3.45 24.87 4.52
C LYS A 146 2.39 25.39 5.49
N ALA A 147 1.16 25.59 5.03
CA ALA A 147 0.07 26.07 5.87
C ALA A 147 -0.30 25.05 6.97
N ILE A 148 -0.67 25.54 8.18
CA ILE A 148 -1.08 24.69 9.30
C ILE A 148 -2.23 23.76 8.91
N ILE A 149 -3.18 24.25 8.11
CA ILE A 149 -4.32 23.45 7.66
C ILE A 149 -3.91 22.27 6.77
N ASP A 150 -2.84 22.43 5.97
CA ASP A 150 -2.35 21.37 5.08
C ASP A 150 -1.79 20.18 5.88
N TYR A 151 -1.13 20.45 7.01
CA TYR A 151 -0.70 19.38 7.91
C TYR A 151 -1.89 18.58 8.48
N ASN A 152 -3.01 19.26 8.76
CA ASN A 152 -4.22 18.61 9.26
C ASN A 152 -4.92 17.79 8.16
N ILE A 153 -4.98 18.33 6.93
CA ILE A 153 -5.56 17.64 5.76
C ILE A 153 -4.77 16.38 5.43
N GLU A 154 -3.44 16.46 5.46
CA GLU A 154 -2.58 15.31 5.17
C GLU A 154 -2.59 14.24 6.29
N ALA A 155 -3.02 14.61 7.50
CA ALA A 155 -3.14 13.68 8.61
C ALA A 155 -4.46 12.88 8.60
N LEU A 156 -5.43 13.28 7.75
CA LEU A 156 -6.71 12.60 7.53
C LEU A 156 -6.61 11.50 6.48
#